data_3ba878923059cd6a0ccea892a9299d2c
#
_entry.id   3ba878923059cd6a0ccea892a9299d2c
#
_cell.length_a   1.000
_cell.length_b   1.000
_cell.length_c   1.000
_cell.angle_alpha   90.00
_cell.angle_beta   90.00
_cell.angle_gamma   90.00
#
_symmetry.space_group_name_H-M   'P 1'
#
loop_
_entity.id
_entity.type
_entity.pdbx_description
1 polymer ?
#
loop_
_entity_poly.entity_id
_entity_poly.type
_entity_poly.pdbx_seq_one_letter_code
_entity_poly.pdbx_strand_id
1 'polypeptide(L)'
;MEPVILRTERLELSLPRESDVDAIFEACQDAGIQRYTPVPVPYERQHAESFVRQVPKDWEAGRHVTWAIRENGTLIGTIGLYRMEGDGNGEIGFWMAPASRGGGRLREAANAVIDWGFASDGVDLSRIEWRAVVGNVASARVASALGFHFEGTLRQALSNAKYRDDGWIAALLRSDDRMPQPWPVLDS
;
A
#
# COMPACT_ATOMS: atom_id res chain seq x y z
N MET A 1 -2.39 -11.91 -14.76
CA MET A 1 -3.73 -11.56 -14.18
C MET A 1 -4.22 -10.30 -14.87
N GLU A 2 -5.50 -10.24 -15.26
CA GLU A 2 -6.10 -9.03 -15.83
C GLU A 2 -6.31 -7.95 -14.76
N PRO A 3 -5.98 -6.68 -15.05
CA PRO A 3 -6.22 -5.59 -14.12
C PRO A 3 -7.72 -5.38 -13.85
N VAL A 4 -8.08 -5.19 -12.59
CA VAL A 4 -9.45 -4.91 -12.18
C VAL A 4 -9.59 -3.48 -11.66
N ILE A 5 -10.78 -2.90 -11.82
CA ILE A 5 -11.13 -1.59 -11.24
C ILE A 5 -11.96 -1.88 -9.99
N LEU A 6 -11.53 -1.35 -8.84
CA LEU A 6 -12.31 -1.38 -7.61
C LEU A 6 -12.96 0.00 -7.41
N ARG A 7 -14.23 -0.01 -6.99
CA ARG A 7 -15.00 1.22 -6.73
C ARG A 7 -15.53 1.19 -5.31
N THR A 8 -15.43 2.31 -4.64
CA THR A 8 -15.99 2.55 -3.32
C THR A 8 -16.98 3.71 -3.38
N GLU A 9 -17.45 4.19 -2.25
CA GLU A 9 -18.38 5.33 -2.21
C GLU A 9 -17.75 6.61 -2.82
N ARG A 10 -16.45 6.86 -2.57
CA ARG A 10 -15.77 8.10 -2.98
C ARG A 10 -14.64 7.88 -3.96
N LEU A 11 -14.14 6.65 -4.11
CA LEU A 11 -12.88 6.37 -4.77
C LEU A 11 -13.05 5.39 -5.93
N GLU A 12 -12.21 5.60 -6.94
CA GLU A 12 -11.91 4.63 -7.98
C GLU A 12 -10.45 4.20 -7.86
N LEU A 13 -10.23 2.88 -7.78
CA LEU A 13 -8.91 2.28 -7.82
C LEU A 13 -8.74 1.65 -9.20
N SER A 14 -7.84 2.20 -9.99
CA SER A 14 -7.60 1.78 -11.38
C SER A 14 -6.10 1.81 -11.71
N LEU A 15 -5.68 1.24 -12.83
CA LEU A 15 -4.28 1.31 -13.23
C LEU A 15 -3.75 2.75 -13.24
N PRO A 16 -2.52 2.99 -12.77
CA PRO A 16 -1.81 4.23 -13.07
C PRO A 16 -1.71 4.45 -14.59
N ARG A 17 -1.84 5.71 -15.02
CA ARG A 17 -1.84 6.12 -16.43
C ARG A 17 -0.69 7.08 -16.68
N GLU A 18 -0.31 7.25 -17.95
CA GLU A 18 0.72 8.25 -18.31
C GLU A 18 0.38 9.66 -17.84
N SER A 19 -0.91 10.03 -17.85
CA SER A 19 -1.38 11.31 -17.31
C SER A 19 -1.17 11.50 -15.80
N ASP A 20 -0.82 10.43 -15.05
CA ASP A 20 -0.57 10.49 -13.62
C ASP A 20 0.90 10.77 -13.29
N VAL A 21 1.79 10.73 -14.27
CA VAL A 21 3.24 10.85 -14.07
C VAL A 21 3.61 12.10 -13.29
N ASP A 22 3.02 13.25 -13.62
CA ASP A 22 3.29 14.52 -12.93
C ASP A 22 2.84 14.47 -11.47
N ALA A 23 1.62 13.99 -11.22
CA ALA A 23 1.07 13.87 -9.87
C ALA A 23 1.88 12.89 -9.00
N ILE A 24 2.32 11.75 -9.57
CA ILE A 24 3.19 10.79 -8.88
C ILE A 24 4.55 11.42 -8.58
N PHE A 25 5.15 12.11 -9.57
CA PHE A 25 6.43 12.78 -9.39
C PHE A 25 6.37 13.82 -8.27
N GLU A 26 5.36 14.69 -8.28
CA GLU A 26 5.16 15.71 -7.26
C GLU A 26 4.92 15.11 -5.86
N ALA A 27 4.04 14.11 -5.75
CA ALA A 27 3.76 13.44 -4.48
C ALA A 27 5.03 12.78 -3.89
N CYS A 28 5.85 12.14 -4.71
CA CYS A 28 7.05 11.46 -4.29
C CYS A 28 8.23 12.40 -3.94
N GLN A 29 8.07 13.74 -4.06
CA GLN A 29 8.99 14.71 -3.47
C GLN A 29 8.79 14.84 -1.94
N ASP A 30 7.67 14.34 -1.39
CA ASP A 30 7.40 14.38 0.04
C ASP A 30 8.44 13.58 0.84
N ALA A 31 9.04 14.22 1.84
CA ALA A 31 10.09 13.61 2.65
C ALA A 31 9.60 12.36 3.42
N GLY A 32 8.33 12.31 3.81
CA GLY A 32 7.72 11.16 4.46
C GLY A 32 7.58 9.96 3.51
N ILE A 33 7.15 10.19 2.27
CA ILE A 33 7.11 9.14 1.25
C ILE A 33 8.51 8.60 1.00
N GLN A 34 9.50 9.48 0.78
CA GLN A 34 10.88 9.06 0.56
C GLN A 34 11.50 8.35 1.77
N ARG A 35 11.11 8.72 3.00
CA ARG A 35 11.61 8.08 4.23
C ARG A 35 11.05 6.70 4.47
N TYR A 36 9.74 6.52 4.22
CA TYR A 36 8.99 5.35 4.69
C TYR A 36 8.57 4.38 3.60
N THR A 37 8.87 4.67 2.34
CA THR A 37 8.57 3.78 1.20
C THR A 37 9.84 3.45 0.42
N PRO A 38 9.84 2.38 -0.37
CA PRO A 38 11.02 1.96 -1.14
C PRO A 38 11.25 2.79 -2.42
N VAL A 39 10.66 3.97 -2.54
CA VAL A 39 10.88 4.83 -3.71
C VAL A 39 12.34 5.29 -3.80
N PRO A 40 12.90 5.45 -5.00
CA PRO A 40 14.25 5.99 -5.19
C PRO A 40 14.43 7.37 -4.56
N VAL A 41 15.65 7.68 -4.09
CA VAL A 41 16.00 8.99 -3.51
C VAL A 41 17.35 9.45 -4.09
N PRO A 42 17.42 10.57 -4.80
CA PRO A 42 16.33 11.50 -5.11
C PRO A 42 15.29 10.88 -6.04
N TYR A 43 14.03 11.31 -5.90
CA TYR A 43 12.97 10.85 -6.79
C TYR A 43 12.95 11.75 -8.05
N GLU A 44 13.13 11.15 -9.19
CA GLU A 44 13.18 11.82 -10.48
C GLU A 44 11.95 11.47 -11.33
N ARG A 45 11.59 12.32 -12.29
CA ARG A 45 10.45 12.10 -13.19
C ARG A 45 10.49 10.74 -13.90
N GLN A 46 11.66 10.31 -14.34
CA GLN A 46 11.85 9.00 -14.98
C GLN A 46 11.44 7.82 -14.09
N HIS A 47 11.48 7.97 -12.77
CA HIS A 47 11.01 6.94 -11.83
C HIS A 47 9.49 6.82 -11.88
N ALA A 48 8.76 7.95 -11.94
CA ALA A 48 7.31 7.95 -12.10
C ALA A 48 6.88 7.35 -13.45
N GLU A 49 7.57 7.72 -14.54
CA GLU A 49 7.34 7.14 -15.88
C GLU A 49 7.59 5.63 -15.89
N SER A 50 8.68 5.19 -15.26
CA SER A 50 9.03 3.77 -15.16
C SER A 50 8.01 2.99 -14.32
N PHE A 51 7.54 3.58 -13.22
CA PHE A 51 6.49 3.00 -12.39
C PHE A 51 5.21 2.78 -13.18
N VAL A 52 4.72 3.80 -13.90
CA VAL A 52 3.49 3.69 -14.71
C VAL A 52 3.62 2.61 -15.80
N ARG A 53 4.79 2.49 -16.44
CA ARG A 53 5.05 1.44 -17.46
C ARG A 53 5.21 0.04 -16.87
N GLN A 54 5.66 -0.06 -15.61
CA GLN A 54 5.92 -1.34 -14.97
C GLN A 54 4.67 -1.98 -14.38
N VAL A 55 3.77 -1.19 -13.80
CA VAL A 55 2.57 -1.70 -13.11
C VAL A 55 1.73 -2.68 -13.97
N PRO A 56 1.42 -2.41 -15.26
CA PRO A 56 0.67 -3.38 -16.06
C PRO A 56 1.38 -4.74 -16.21
N LYS A 57 2.71 -4.73 -16.34
CA LYS A 57 3.52 -5.96 -16.44
C LYS A 57 3.52 -6.76 -15.14
N ASP A 58 3.53 -6.06 -14.01
CA ASP A 58 3.45 -6.70 -12.70
C ASP A 58 2.10 -7.37 -12.49
N TRP A 59 1.02 -6.75 -12.98
CA TRP A 59 -0.31 -7.35 -13.02
C TRP A 59 -0.33 -8.63 -13.86
N GLU A 60 0.22 -8.60 -15.07
CA GLU A 60 0.33 -9.79 -15.94
C GLU A 60 1.09 -10.92 -15.23
N ALA A 61 2.18 -10.58 -14.55
CA ALA A 61 2.99 -11.56 -13.82
C ALA A 61 2.30 -12.10 -12.55
N GLY A 62 1.26 -11.43 -12.04
CA GLY A 62 0.48 -11.87 -10.89
C GLY A 62 1.19 -11.85 -9.53
N ARG A 63 2.36 -11.19 -9.44
CA ARG A 63 3.14 -11.11 -8.20
C ARG A 63 2.97 -9.79 -7.44
N HIS A 64 2.65 -8.74 -8.17
CA HIS A 64 2.41 -7.41 -7.64
C HIS A 64 1.24 -6.79 -8.39
N VAL A 65 0.30 -6.24 -7.65
CA VAL A 65 -0.85 -5.54 -8.22
C VAL A 65 -0.95 -4.17 -7.56
N THR A 66 -0.97 -3.13 -8.37
CA THR A 66 -0.99 -1.75 -7.85
C THR A 66 -2.08 -0.96 -8.55
N TRP A 67 -2.81 -0.19 -7.74
CA TRP A 67 -3.81 0.77 -8.20
C TRP A 67 -3.38 2.20 -7.88
N ALA A 68 -3.71 3.11 -8.76
CA ALA A 68 -3.87 4.52 -8.46
C ALA A 68 -5.18 4.70 -7.69
N ILE A 69 -5.15 5.37 -6.55
CA ILE A 69 -6.33 5.80 -5.82
C ILE A 69 -6.78 7.13 -6.41
N ARG A 70 -8.03 7.20 -6.87
CA ARG A 70 -8.61 8.42 -7.48
C ARG A 70 -9.82 8.89 -6.71
N GLU A 71 -9.88 10.20 -6.48
CA GLU A 71 -11.08 10.91 -6.02
C GLU A 71 -11.46 11.93 -7.07
N ASN A 72 -12.70 11.86 -7.58
CA ASN A 72 -13.16 12.72 -8.68
C ASN A 72 -12.23 12.73 -9.91
N GLY A 73 -11.66 11.57 -10.27
CA GLY A 73 -10.74 11.40 -11.40
C GLY A 73 -9.29 11.80 -11.13
N THR A 74 -9.00 12.49 -10.03
CA THR A 74 -7.65 12.94 -9.65
C THR A 74 -6.92 11.87 -8.86
N LEU A 75 -5.68 11.56 -9.21
CA LEU A 75 -4.82 10.67 -8.43
C LEU A 75 -4.48 11.33 -7.08
N ILE A 76 -4.76 10.61 -6.00
CA ILE A 76 -4.48 11.04 -4.62
C ILE A 76 -3.51 10.12 -3.87
N GLY A 77 -3.12 9.00 -4.46
CA GLY A 77 -2.20 8.04 -3.88
C GLY A 77 -2.11 6.76 -4.69
N THR A 78 -1.35 5.80 -4.19
CA THR A 78 -1.33 4.42 -4.72
C THR A 78 -1.46 3.41 -3.60
N ILE A 79 -2.01 2.24 -3.94
CA ILE A 79 -2.14 1.10 -3.03
C ILE A 79 -1.95 -0.18 -3.83
N GLY A 80 -1.39 -1.21 -3.21
CA GLY A 80 -1.20 -2.48 -3.90
C GLY A 80 -1.07 -3.67 -2.95
N LEU A 81 -1.15 -4.86 -3.55
CA LEU A 81 -0.74 -6.12 -2.95
C LEU A 81 0.55 -6.59 -3.64
N TYR A 82 1.52 -6.93 -2.85
CA TYR A 82 2.87 -7.27 -3.26
C TYR A 82 3.27 -8.64 -2.72
N ARG A 83 4.35 -9.23 -3.26
CA ARG A 83 4.90 -10.51 -2.78
C ARG A 83 3.88 -11.65 -2.78
N MET A 84 3.02 -11.68 -3.77
CA MET A 84 2.06 -12.76 -3.96
C MET A 84 2.74 -13.92 -4.70
N GLU A 85 3.38 -14.81 -3.93
CA GLU A 85 4.20 -15.89 -4.50
C GLU A 85 3.44 -17.23 -4.64
N GLY A 86 2.11 -17.19 -4.52
CA GLY A 86 1.24 -18.35 -4.73
C GLY A 86 1.09 -19.25 -3.50
N ASP A 87 1.58 -18.84 -2.35
CA ASP A 87 1.45 -19.53 -1.06
C ASP A 87 0.26 -19.05 -0.21
N GLY A 88 -0.59 -18.20 -0.78
CA GLY A 88 -1.73 -17.59 -0.08
C GLY A 88 -1.39 -16.35 0.75
N ASN A 89 -0.14 -15.86 0.67
CA ASN A 89 0.29 -14.65 1.35
C ASN A 89 0.40 -13.47 0.37
N GLY A 90 0.22 -12.26 0.92
CA GLY A 90 0.48 -11.00 0.21
C GLY A 90 0.86 -9.90 1.20
N GLU A 91 1.46 -8.83 0.73
CA GLU A 91 1.81 -7.65 1.54
C GLU A 91 1.09 -6.43 0.99
N ILE A 92 0.32 -5.72 1.84
CA ILE A 92 -0.30 -4.46 1.46
C ILE A 92 0.68 -3.30 1.62
N GLY A 93 0.82 -2.48 0.58
CA GLY A 93 1.63 -1.27 0.62
C GLY A 93 0.92 -0.09 -0.02
N PHE A 94 1.19 1.11 0.45
CA PHE A 94 0.50 2.33 -0.01
C PHE A 94 1.28 3.61 0.31
N TRP A 95 0.95 4.65 -0.43
CA TRP A 95 1.24 6.02 -0.05
C TRP A 95 0.11 6.97 -0.50
N MET A 96 -0.02 8.10 0.20
CA MET A 96 -0.98 9.16 -0.12
C MET A 96 -0.25 10.48 -0.36
N ALA A 97 -0.68 11.20 -1.40
CA ALA A 97 -0.22 12.56 -1.64
C ALA A 97 -0.49 13.42 -0.38
N PRO A 98 0.46 14.28 0.05
CA PRO A 98 0.34 15.04 1.29
C PRO A 98 -0.99 15.79 1.45
N ALA A 99 -1.45 16.45 0.40
CA ALA A 99 -2.70 17.22 0.38
C ALA A 99 -3.97 16.35 0.53
N SER A 100 -3.84 15.02 0.32
CA SER A 100 -4.99 14.09 0.33
C SER A 100 -5.01 13.20 1.57
N ARG A 101 -4.09 13.41 2.51
CA ARG A 101 -4.03 12.66 3.77
C ARG A 101 -5.22 13.02 4.67
N GLY A 102 -5.61 12.09 5.54
CA GLY A 102 -6.77 12.24 6.41
C GLY A 102 -8.09 11.89 5.72
N GLY A 103 -9.21 12.19 6.39
CA GLY A 103 -10.56 11.97 5.85
C GLY A 103 -10.95 10.51 5.58
N GLY A 104 -10.15 9.53 6.01
CA GLY A 104 -10.47 8.10 5.88
C GLY A 104 -10.26 7.49 4.49
N ARG A 105 -9.79 8.25 3.49
CA ARG A 105 -9.64 7.81 2.10
C ARG A 105 -8.77 6.56 1.97
N LEU A 106 -7.61 6.55 2.63
CA LEU A 106 -6.71 5.40 2.59
C LEU A 106 -7.35 4.15 3.21
N ARG A 107 -8.05 4.31 4.33
CA ARG A 107 -8.76 3.18 4.96
C ARG A 107 -9.87 2.62 4.06
N GLU A 108 -10.59 3.49 3.37
CA GLU A 108 -11.62 3.10 2.40
C GLU A 108 -11.01 2.33 1.22
N ALA A 109 -9.93 2.83 0.63
CA ALA A 109 -9.20 2.15 -0.44
C ALA A 109 -8.64 0.81 0.02
N ALA A 110 -8.04 0.76 1.21
CA ALA A 110 -7.45 -0.45 1.76
C ALA A 110 -8.50 -1.54 2.04
N ASN A 111 -9.68 -1.19 2.54
CA ASN A 111 -10.77 -2.16 2.70
C ASN A 111 -11.12 -2.82 1.36
N ALA A 112 -11.30 -2.04 0.29
CA ALA A 112 -11.63 -2.59 -1.04
C ALA A 112 -10.53 -3.52 -1.56
N VAL A 113 -9.26 -3.16 -1.36
CA VAL A 113 -8.11 -4.01 -1.78
C VAL A 113 -8.02 -5.28 -0.94
N ILE A 114 -8.25 -5.21 0.37
CA ILE A 114 -8.23 -6.36 1.27
C ILE A 114 -9.40 -7.31 0.94
N ASP A 115 -10.60 -6.77 0.70
CA ASP A 115 -11.76 -7.57 0.33
C ASP A 115 -11.51 -8.33 -0.97
N TRP A 116 -10.99 -7.66 -1.99
CA TRP A 116 -10.61 -8.29 -3.24
C TRP A 116 -9.45 -9.28 -3.07
N GLY A 117 -8.47 -8.98 -2.21
CA GLY A 117 -7.35 -9.85 -1.91
C GLY A 117 -7.78 -11.19 -1.30
N PHE A 118 -8.79 -11.18 -0.44
CA PHE A 118 -9.33 -12.37 0.21
C PHE A 118 -10.44 -13.08 -0.61
N ALA A 119 -11.03 -12.40 -1.59
CA ALA A 119 -12.11 -12.97 -2.39
C ALA A 119 -11.61 -14.13 -3.27
N SER A 120 -12.42 -15.18 -3.40
CA SER A 120 -12.10 -16.37 -4.22
C SER A 120 -12.08 -16.06 -5.73
N ASP A 121 -12.76 -15.02 -6.16
CA ASP A 121 -12.73 -14.46 -7.52
C ASP A 121 -11.70 -13.34 -7.69
N GLY A 122 -10.96 -13.01 -6.62
CA GLY A 122 -9.82 -12.10 -6.59
C GLY A 122 -8.48 -12.83 -6.63
N VAL A 123 -7.64 -12.62 -5.60
CA VAL A 123 -6.33 -13.30 -5.46
C VAL A 123 -6.41 -14.57 -4.61
N ASP A 124 -7.47 -14.72 -3.83
CA ASP A 124 -7.70 -15.84 -2.92
C ASP A 124 -6.62 -15.99 -1.83
N LEU A 125 -6.13 -14.86 -1.31
CA LEU A 125 -5.17 -14.87 -0.21
C LEU A 125 -5.82 -15.42 1.08
N SER A 126 -5.01 -16.03 1.93
CA SER A 126 -5.39 -16.43 3.29
C SER A 126 -4.86 -15.46 4.34
N ARG A 127 -3.79 -14.72 3.99
CA ARG A 127 -3.10 -13.78 4.87
C ARG A 127 -2.62 -12.57 4.08
N ILE A 128 -2.82 -11.38 4.65
CA ILE A 128 -2.24 -10.12 4.15
C ILE A 128 -1.34 -9.55 5.24
N GLU A 129 -0.08 -9.33 4.93
CA GLU A 129 0.88 -8.67 5.81
C GLU A 129 0.87 -7.17 5.57
N TRP A 130 1.21 -6.43 6.62
CA TRP A 130 1.61 -5.05 6.57
C TRP A 130 2.97 -4.89 7.21
N ARG A 131 3.87 -4.18 6.56
CA ARG A 131 5.20 -3.87 7.08
C ARG A 131 5.47 -2.37 6.94
N ALA A 132 6.10 -1.78 7.95
CA ALA A 132 6.55 -0.40 7.89
C ALA A 132 7.82 -0.18 8.72
N VAL A 133 8.61 0.79 8.32
CA VAL A 133 9.75 1.26 9.11
C VAL A 133 9.26 1.73 10.48
N VAL A 134 9.95 1.32 11.53
CA VAL A 134 9.70 1.76 12.91
C VAL A 134 9.65 3.30 12.95
N GLY A 135 8.60 3.84 13.58
CA GLY A 135 8.31 5.27 13.63
C GLY A 135 7.35 5.77 12.55
N ASN A 136 6.93 4.93 11.58
CA ASN A 136 5.85 5.28 10.66
C ASN A 136 4.47 5.11 11.34
N VAL A 137 4.23 5.92 12.36
CA VAL A 137 3.03 5.88 13.21
C VAL A 137 1.74 6.11 12.40
N ALA A 138 1.81 6.96 11.38
CA ALA A 138 0.64 7.24 10.54
C ALA A 138 0.16 5.97 9.80
N SER A 139 1.08 5.21 9.20
CA SER A 139 0.77 3.93 8.54
C SER A 139 0.32 2.87 9.54
N ALA A 140 0.97 2.79 10.71
CA ALA A 140 0.62 1.86 11.78
C ALA A 140 -0.81 2.07 12.29
N ARG A 141 -1.25 3.33 12.46
CA ARG A 141 -2.63 3.66 12.84
C ARG A 141 -3.65 3.21 11.80
N VAL A 142 -3.32 3.28 10.52
CA VAL A 142 -4.19 2.77 9.46
C VAL A 142 -4.31 1.26 9.54
N ALA A 143 -3.20 0.53 9.67
CA ALA A 143 -3.21 -0.92 9.76
C ALA A 143 -3.95 -1.42 11.02
N SER A 144 -3.69 -0.81 12.19
CA SER A 144 -4.44 -1.08 13.43
C SER A 144 -5.95 -0.88 13.25
N ALA A 145 -6.36 0.24 12.62
CA ALA A 145 -7.77 0.55 12.36
C ALA A 145 -8.43 -0.37 11.30
N LEU A 146 -7.66 -1.06 10.48
CA LEU A 146 -8.11 -2.07 9.51
C LEU A 146 -8.22 -3.47 10.12
N GLY A 147 -7.84 -3.65 11.39
CA GLY A 147 -7.91 -4.93 12.09
C GLY A 147 -6.63 -5.78 12.01
N PHE A 148 -5.53 -5.26 11.48
CA PHE A 148 -4.27 -6.00 11.48
C PHE A 148 -3.79 -6.27 12.91
N HIS A 149 -3.36 -7.49 13.19
CA HIS A 149 -2.77 -7.90 14.46
C HIS A 149 -1.26 -7.65 14.43
N PHE A 150 -0.76 -6.86 15.38
CA PHE A 150 0.67 -6.59 15.50
C PHE A 150 1.43 -7.85 15.90
N GLU A 151 2.43 -8.24 15.13
CA GLU A 151 3.20 -9.47 15.36
C GLU A 151 4.62 -9.20 15.89
N GLY A 152 5.14 -8.00 15.72
CA GLY A 152 6.43 -7.67 16.30
C GLY A 152 7.26 -6.64 15.53
N THR A 153 8.53 -6.57 15.94
CA THR A 153 9.56 -5.74 15.30
C THR A 153 10.66 -6.62 14.73
N LEU A 154 10.89 -6.50 13.45
CA LEU A 154 11.94 -7.19 12.71
C LEU A 154 13.19 -6.31 12.68
N ARG A 155 14.29 -6.79 13.25
CA ARG A 155 15.54 -6.02 13.30
C ARG A 155 16.16 -5.89 11.91
N GLN A 156 16.40 -4.65 11.47
CA GLN A 156 17.05 -4.31 10.20
C GLN A 156 16.47 -5.02 8.97
N ALA A 157 15.17 -5.29 8.99
CA ALA A 157 14.51 -6.06 7.94
C ALA A 157 14.10 -5.22 6.75
N LEU A 158 13.91 -3.91 6.92
CA LEU A 158 13.50 -3.01 5.86
C LEU A 158 14.69 -2.17 5.37
N SER A 159 14.79 -2.02 4.05
CA SER A 159 15.85 -1.22 3.44
C SER A 159 15.31 -0.40 2.29
N ASN A 160 15.83 0.79 2.15
CA ASN A 160 15.73 1.60 0.95
C ASN A 160 17.14 1.98 0.46
N ALA A 161 17.26 2.85 -0.54
CA ALA A 161 18.55 3.23 -1.12
C ALA A 161 19.55 3.84 -0.12
N LYS A 162 19.08 4.38 1.02
CA LYS A 162 19.93 5.09 2.00
C LYS A 162 19.97 4.44 3.38
N TYR A 163 18.93 3.69 3.76
CA TYR A 163 18.75 3.24 5.14
C TYR A 163 18.48 1.75 5.20
N ARG A 164 18.90 1.16 6.29
CA ARG A 164 18.45 -0.16 6.72
C ARG A 164 17.87 0.00 8.12
N ASP A 165 16.58 -0.27 8.24
CA ASP A 165 15.77 0.05 9.40
C ASP A 165 15.15 -1.18 10.03
N ASP A 166 14.84 -1.08 11.30
CA ASP A 166 13.92 -1.99 11.95
C ASP A 166 12.52 -1.80 11.36
N GLY A 167 11.80 -2.89 11.19
CA GLY A 167 10.46 -2.89 10.62
C GLY A 167 9.44 -3.41 11.60
N TRP A 168 8.30 -2.73 11.75
CA TRP A 168 7.11 -3.32 12.33
C TRP A 168 6.48 -4.28 11.32
N ILE A 169 5.92 -5.37 11.84
CA ILE A 169 5.13 -6.32 11.08
C ILE A 169 3.80 -6.58 11.76
N ALA A 170 2.74 -6.62 10.98
CA ALA A 170 1.40 -7.00 11.39
C ALA A 170 0.73 -7.79 10.26
N ALA A 171 -0.28 -8.58 10.59
CA ALA A 171 -1.02 -9.33 9.59
C ALA A 171 -2.52 -9.32 9.86
N LEU A 172 -3.26 -9.56 8.79
CA LEU A 172 -4.68 -9.79 8.78
C LEU A 172 -4.95 -11.14 8.11
N LEU A 173 -5.69 -12.02 8.76
CA LEU A 173 -6.14 -13.27 8.20
C LEU A 173 -7.53 -13.11 7.60
N ARG A 174 -7.86 -13.95 6.60
CA ARG A 174 -9.21 -13.99 6.02
C ARG A 174 -10.31 -14.24 7.06
N SER A 175 -9.98 -14.97 8.14
CA SER A 175 -10.90 -15.31 9.24
C SER A 175 -11.06 -14.23 10.30
N ASP A 176 -10.26 -13.16 10.27
CA ASP A 176 -10.30 -12.11 11.29
C ASP A 176 -11.52 -11.20 11.13
N ASP A 177 -12.00 -10.66 12.23
CA ASP A 177 -13.24 -9.87 12.31
C ASP A 177 -13.13 -8.42 11.86
N ARG A 178 -11.94 -7.96 11.45
CA ARG A 178 -11.67 -6.58 11.00
C ARG A 178 -11.91 -5.49 12.06
N MET A 179 -12.06 -5.85 13.32
CA MET A 179 -12.16 -4.86 14.39
C MET A 179 -10.81 -4.18 14.64
N PRO A 180 -10.79 -2.86 14.90
CA PRO A 180 -9.55 -2.17 15.23
C PRO A 180 -8.79 -2.86 16.38
N GLN A 181 -7.48 -3.06 16.19
CA GLN A 181 -6.63 -3.76 17.15
C GLN A 181 -5.77 -2.76 17.93
N PRO A 182 -5.67 -2.86 19.26
CA PRO A 182 -4.72 -2.06 20.03
C PRO A 182 -3.29 -2.55 19.77
N TRP A 183 -2.39 -1.60 19.50
CA TRP A 183 -0.98 -1.93 19.28
C TRP A 183 -0.10 -1.27 20.32
N PRO A 184 0.78 -2.02 21.03
CA PRO A 184 1.65 -1.46 22.08
C PRO A 184 2.53 -0.31 21.58
N VAL A 185 2.88 -0.29 20.31
CA VAL A 185 3.71 0.75 19.67
C VAL A 185 2.96 2.04 19.34
N LEU A 186 1.65 2.09 19.54
CA LEU A 186 0.80 3.28 19.32
C LEU A 186 0.36 3.95 20.62
N ASP A 187 0.56 3.29 21.75
CA ASP A 187 0.15 3.76 23.08
C ASP A 187 1.26 4.56 23.81
N SER A 188 2.41 4.75 23.14
CA SER A 188 3.61 5.42 23.69
C SER A 188 3.75 6.87 23.27
#